data_5116fd8a7d6e82966cd6c9093cc6f59a
#
_entry.id   5116fd8a7d6e82966cd6c9093cc6f59a
#
_cell.length_a   1.000
_cell.length_b   1.000
_cell.length_c   1.000
_cell.angle_alpha   90.00
_cell.angle_beta   90.00
_cell.angle_gamma   90.00
#
_symmetry.space_group_name_H-M   'P 1'
#
loop_
_entity.id
_entity.type
_entity.pdbx_description
1 polymer ?
#
loop_
_entity_poly.entity_id
_entity_poly.type
_entity_poly.pdbx_seq_one_letter_code
_entity_poly.pdbx_strand_id
1 'polypeptide(L)'
;EARQQVTAPGTSSLFRIKSASLETSRDASLAGEYRLTVETSLLVRPDAFAKAVTALQLPRALEEGAVEPTPWTKAPVVDETVLNRAKPVKIEPLQLADQPAGTLRFRVPVPSDSYLFLNLPQGFGPSPAFSLAGPWREVFHAAPFQPELDFLQPGNVLALGGERKLDLHASGLTAI
;
A
#
# COMPACT_ATOMS: atom_id res chain seq x y z
N GLU A 1 51.31 -18.44 7.09
CA GLU A 1 49.99 -18.60 6.43
C GLU A 1 48.96 -17.70 7.11
N ALA A 2 48.49 -16.68 6.41
CA ALA A 2 47.45 -15.82 6.93
C ALA A 2 46.10 -16.53 6.77
N ARG A 3 45.44 -16.88 7.86
CA ARG A 3 44.07 -17.37 7.87
C ARG A 3 43.11 -16.17 7.77
N GLN A 4 42.45 -16.05 6.62
CA GLN A 4 41.37 -15.05 6.44
C GLN A 4 40.08 -15.68 6.95
N GLN A 5 39.53 -15.11 8.02
CA GLN A 5 38.24 -15.54 8.56
C GLN A 5 37.12 -14.85 7.76
N VAL A 6 36.44 -15.62 6.94
CA VAL A 6 35.26 -15.13 6.18
C VAL A 6 34.02 -15.45 7.00
N THR A 7 33.37 -14.45 7.54
CA THR A 7 32.06 -14.61 8.18
C THR A 7 30.98 -14.61 7.11
N ALA A 8 30.38 -15.76 6.84
CA ALA A 8 29.21 -15.83 5.97
C ALA A 8 28.02 -15.15 6.67
N PRO A 9 27.28 -14.24 6.00
CA PRO A 9 26.05 -13.68 6.56
C PRO A 9 25.06 -14.81 6.86
N GLY A 10 24.39 -14.75 8.02
CA GLY A 10 23.34 -15.70 8.36
C GLY A 10 22.20 -15.66 7.33
N THR A 11 21.55 -16.80 7.11
CA THR A 11 20.45 -16.92 6.11
C THR A 11 19.27 -16.00 6.38
N SER A 12 19.05 -15.60 7.65
CA SER A 12 18.05 -14.60 8.05
C SER A 12 18.29 -13.20 7.48
N SER A 13 19.52 -12.87 7.05
CA SER A 13 19.84 -11.60 6.40
C SER A 13 19.46 -11.57 4.90
N LEU A 14 19.12 -12.71 4.32
CA LEU A 14 18.83 -12.83 2.88
C LEU A 14 17.39 -12.44 2.52
N PHE A 15 16.44 -12.58 3.45
CA PHE A 15 15.07 -12.14 3.23
C PHE A 15 14.86 -10.73 3.81
N ARG A 16 14.39 -9.83 2.95
CA ARG A 16 14.06 -8.44 3.31
C ARG A 16 12.98 -7.88 2.40
N ILE A 17 12.26 -6.91 2.89
CA ILE A 17 11.45 -6.01 2.07
C ILE A 17 12.41 -5.02 1.40
N LYS A 18 12.41 -4.95 0.06
CA LYS A 18 13.26 -4.04 -0.71
C LYS A 18 12.65 -2.64 -0.80
N SER A 19 11.36 -2.60 -1.10
CA SER A 19 10.59 -1.37 -1.22
C SER A 19 9.12 -1.64 -0.96
N ALA A 20 8.41 -0.61 -0.56
CA ALA A 20 6.96 -0.62 -0.51
C ALA A 20 6.42 0.77 -0.90
N SER A 21 5.32 0.80 -1.66
CA SER A 21 4.65 2.04 -2.06
C SER A 21 3.14 1.87 -1.97
N LEU A 22 2.45 2.97 -1.64
CA LEU A 22 1.00 3.07 -1.70
C LEU A 22 0.65 4.12 -2.75
N GLU A 23 -0.04 3.71 -3.80
CA GLU A 23 -0.36 4.54 -4.95
C GLU A 23 -1.86 4.56 -5.19
N THR A 24 -2.35 5.66 -5.75
CA THR A 24 -3.71 5.73 -6.27
C THR A 24 -3.80 4.97 -7.58
N SER A 25 -4.87 4.22 -7.75
CA SER A 25 -5.19 3.50 -8.98
C SER A 25 -6.68 3.64 -9.25
N ARG A 26 -7.13 3.23 -10.43
CA ARG A 26 -8.54 3.11 -10.77
C ARG A 26 -8.87 1.67 -11.05
N ASP A 27 -10.02 1.23 -10.60
CA ASP A 27 -10.56 -0.07 -10.96
C ASP A 27 -11.23 -0.03 -12.35
N ALA A 28 -11.79 -1.16 -12.78
CA ALA A 28 -12.48 -1.27 -14.08
C ALA A 28 -13.73 -0.37 -14.18
N SER A 29 -14.30 0.11 -13.07
CA SER A 29 -15.42 1.05 -13.02
C SER A 29 -14.97 2.51 -12.95
N LEU A 30 -13.68 2.78 -13.09
CA LEU A 30 -13.03 4.08 -12.90
C LEU A 30 -13.10 4.63 -11.47
N ALA A 31 -13.56 3.83 -10.51
CA ALA A 31 -13.53 4.19 -9.10
C ALA A 31 -12.10 4.22 -8.59
N GLY A 32 -11.77 5.25 -7.81
CA GLY A 32 -10.46 5.38 -7.19
C GLY A 32 -10.23 4.30 -6.13
N GLU A 33 -9.08 3.63 -6.21
CA GLU A 33 -8.62 2.68 -5.21
C GLU A 33 -7.17 2.93 -4.83
N TYR A 34 -6.76 2.45 -3.65
CA TYR A 34 -5.36 2.46 -3.25
C TYR A 34 -4.75 1.09 -3.51
N ARG A 35 -3.58 1.11 -4.15
CA ARG A 35 -2.80 -0.08 -4.45
C ARG A 35 -1.49 -0.04 -3.67
N LEU A 36 -1.31 -1.02 -2.79
CA LEU A 36 -0.05 -1.27 -2.11
C LEU A 36 0.79 -2.21 -2.97
N THR A 37 2.01 -1.78 -3.31
CA THR A 37 3.01 -2.61 -3.97
C THR A 37 4.16 -2.85 -3.00
N VAL A 38 4.53 -4.12 -2.80
CA VAL A 38 5.64 -4.53 -1.92
C VAL A 38 6.61 -5.39 -2.71
N GLU A 39 7.87 -5.00 -2.76
CA GLU A 39 8.94 -5.79 -3.35
C GLU A 39 9.74 -6.53 -2.29
N THR A 40 9.97 -7.79 -2.52
CA THR A 40 10.71 -8.67 -1.61
C THR A 40 12.00 -9.18 -2.26
N SER A 41 12.99 -9.54 -1.45
CA SER A 41 14.26 -10.10 -1.97
C SER A 41 14.14 -11.54 -2.45
N LEU A 42 13.16 -12.28 -1.96
CA LEU A 42 12.83 -13.65 -2.34
C LEU A 42 11.33 -13.76 -2.64
N LEU A 43 10.94 -14.80 -3.36
CA LEU A 43 9.54 -15.03 -3.71
C LEU A 43 8.71 -15.38 -2.47
N VAL A 44 7.55 -14.71 -2.32
CA VAL A 44 6.60 -14.89 -1.22
C VAL A 44 5.19 -15.05 -1.79
N ARG A 45 4.37 -15.87 -1.17
CA ARG A 45 2.97 -16.01 -1.54
C ARG A 45 2.17 -14.80 -1.05
N PRO A 46 1.37 -14.16 -1.91
CA PRO A 46 0.55 -13.01 -1.54
C PRO A 46 -0.42 -13.28 -0.39
N ASP A 47 -1.03 -14.48 -0.36
CA ASP A 47 -1.93 -14.86 0.73
C ASP A 47 -1.21 -15.00 2.08
N ALA A 48 0.02 -15.52 2.07
CA ALA A 48 0.83 -15.64 3.28
C ALA A 48 1.23 -14.25 3.82
N PHE A 49 1.59 -13.32 2.92
CA PHE A 49 1.88 -11.95 3.30
C PHE A 49 0.64 -11.26 3.88
N ALA A 50 -0.50 -11.34 3.20
CA ALA A 50 -1.76 -10.72 3.64
C ALA A 50 -2.25 -11.25 5.01
N LYS A 51 -1.99 -12.51 5.31
CA LYS A 51 -2.31 -13.12 6.61
C LYS A 51 -1.36 -12.72 7.73
N ALA A 52 -0.09 -12.48 7.41
CA ALA A 52 0.94 -12.18 8.40
C ALA A 52 1.05 -10.70 8.72
N VAL A 53 0.74 -9.82 7.76
CA VAL A 53 0.83 -8.38 7.96
C VAL A 53 -0.33 -7.88 8.81
N THR A 54 -0.03 -7.04 9.79
CA THR A 54 -1.01 -6.20 10.48
C THR A 54 -1.10 -4.89 9.72
N ALA A 55 -2.27 -4.61 9.15
CA ALA A 55 -2.55 -3.36 8.45
C ALA A 55 -3.60 -2.57 9.24
N LEU A 56 -3.28 -1.32 9.56
CA LEU A 56 -4.12 -0.46 10.39
C LEU A 56 -4.24 0.92 9.77
N GLN A 57 -5.46 1.44 9.72
CA GLN A 57 -5.71 2.86 9.46
C GLN A 57 -5.46 3.64 10.74
N LEU A 58 -4.48 4.53 10.72
CA LEU A 58 -4.16 5.37 11.87
C LEU A 58 -5.26 6.41 12.14
N PRO A 59 -5.43 6.86 13.40
CA PRO A 59 -6.33 7.95 13.72
C PRO A 59 -5.89 9.25 13.02
N ARG A 60 -6.83 10.16 12.77
CA ARG A 60 -6.54 11.42 12.09
C ARG A 60 -5.51 12.26 12.83
N ALA A 61 -5.55 12.24 14.15
CA ALA A 61 -4.66 13.03 14.99
C ALA A 61 -4.14 12.22 16.19
N LEU A 62 -2.99 12.63 16.72
CA LEU A 62 -2.37 12.04 17.90
C LEU A 62 -3.28 12.21 19.13
N GLU A 63 -3.80 13.43 19.33
CA GLU A 63 -4.72 13.74 20.41
C GLU A 63 -6.17 13.65 19.94
N GLU A 64 -7.04 13.13 20.80
CA GLU A 64 -8.47 13.08 20.52
C GLU A 64 -9.06 14.48 20.53
N GLY A 65 -9.78 14.83 19.44
CA GLY A 65 -10.36 16.18 19.28
C GLY A 65 -9.42 17.24 18.72
N ALA A 66 -8.18 16.92 18.38
CA ALA A 66 -7.28 17.86 17.70
C ALA A 66 -7.84 18.30 16.35
N VAL A 67 -7.76 19.61 16.08
CA VAL A 67 -8.26 20.20 14.83
C VAL A 67 -7.36 19.81 13.64
N GLU A 68 -6.05 19.84 13.85
CA GLU A 68 -5.08 19.53 12.80
C GLU A 68 -4.75 18.04 12.73
N PRO A 69 -4.66 17.47 11.51
CA PRO A 69 -4.25 16.09 11.33
C PRO A 69 -2.76 15.90 11.67
N THR A 70 -2.42 14.76 12.26
CA THR A 70 -1.02 14.40 12.52
C THR A 70 -0.38 13.85 11.24
N PRO A 71 0.77 14.40 10.78
CA PRO A 71 1.49 13.86 9.63
C PRO A 71 2.28 12.60 10.03
N TRP A 72 1.60 11.47 10.12
CA TRP A 72 2.15 10.21 10.65
C TRP A 72 3.40 9.68 9.94
N THR A 73 3.60 10.02 8.66
CA THR A 73 4.84 9.66 7.93
C THR A 73 6.08 10.39 8.46
N LYS A 74 5.88 11.47 9.22
CA LYS A 74 6.94 12.28 9.85
C LYS A 74 6.93 12.17 11.37
N ALA A 75 5.93 11.47 11.93
CA ALA A 75 5.83 11.31 13.38
C ALA A 75 6.92 10.34 13.88
N PRO A 76 7.52 10.63 15.03
CA PRO A 76 8.66 9.85 15.50
C PRO A 76 8.31 8.41 15.87
N VAL A 77 7.10 8.13 16.35
CA VAL A 77 6.70 6.77 16.77
C VAL A 77 5.18 6.58 16.68
N VAL A 78 4.77 5.47 16.09
CA VAL A 78 3.41 4.94 16.26
C VAL A 78 3.46 4.00 17.46
N ASP A 79 3.03 4.48 18.63
CA ASP A 79 3.04 3.75 19.88
C ASP A 79 1.76 2.91 20.10
N GLU A 80 1.70 2.17 21.21
CA GLU A 80 0.53 1.33 21.54
C GLU A 80 -0.74 2.16 21.73
N THR A 81 -0.65 3.39 22.25
CA THR A 81 -1.80 4.26 22.45
C THR A 81 -2.45 4.63 21.13
N VAL A 82 -1.64 4.94 20.13
CA VAL A 82 -2.08 5.20 18.76
C VAL A 82 -2.67 3.94 18.13
N LEU A 83 -1.97 2.81 18.26
CA LEU A 83 -2.40 1.53 17.69
C LEU A 83 -3.74 1.05 18.26
N ASN A 84 -4.00 1.28 19.55
CA ASN A 84 -5.29 0.94 20.19
C ASN A 84 -6.48 1.74 19.63
N ARG A 85 -6.23 2.90 19.05
CA ARG A 85 -7.24 3.76 18.39
C ARG A 85 -7.32 3.53 16.88
N ALA A 86 -6.37 2.79 16.32
CA ALA A 86 -6.31 2.51 14.89
C ALA A 86 -7.37 1.47 14.49
N LYS A 87 -7.85 1.59 13.25
CA LYS A 87 -8.85 0.66 12.71
C LYS A 87 -8.18 -0.42 11.87
N PRO A 88 -8.51 -1.70 12.06
CA PRO A 88 -7.96 -2.76 11.23
C PRO A 88 -8.41 -2.62 9.78
N VAL A 89 -7.48 -2.85 8.85
CA VAL A 89 -7.69 -2.82 7.41
C VAL A 89 -7.36 -4.19 6.86
N LYS A 90 -8.25 -4.75 6.04
CA LYS A 90 -7.99 -5.99 5.33
C LYS A 90 -7.43 -5.66 3.96
N ILE A 91 -6.18 -6.05 3.70
CA ILE A 91 -5.59 -5.95 2.37
C ILE A 91 -5.95 -7.18 1.53
N GLU A 92 -6.20 -6.99 0.23
CA GLU A 92 -6.64 -8.04 -0.68
C GLU A 92 -5.65 -8.19 -1.83
N PRO A 93 -5.11 -9.43 -2.08
CA PRO A 93 -4.21 -9.65 -3.21
C PRO A 93 -4.88 -9.33 -4.55
N LEU A 94 -4.19 -8.60 -5.42
CA LEU A 94 -4.61 -8.30 -6.80
C LEU A 94 -4.06 -9.30 -7.82
N GLN A 95 -3.33 -10.30 -7.38
CA GLN A 95 -2.74 -11.36 -8.19
C GLN A 95 -3.12 -12.72 -7.60
N LEU A 96 -2.71 -13.81 -8.29
CA LEU A 96 -2.98 -15.17 -7.79
C LEU A 96 -2.40 -15.34 -6.40
N ALA A 97 -3.28 -15.59 -5.42
CA ALA A 97 -2.96 -15.50 -4.00
C ALA A 97 -1.98 -16.58 -3.53
N ASP A 98 -1.96 -17.73 -4.18
CA ASP A 98 -1.15 -18.90 -3.87
C ASP A 98 0.16 -18.99 -4.67
N GLN A 99 0.33 -18.14 -5.70
CA GLN A 99 1.51 -18.14 -6.54
C GLN A 99 2.61 -17.23 -5.95
N PRO A 100 3.80 -17.77 -5.61
CA PRO A 100 4.89 -16.95 -5.08
C PRO A 100 5.38 -15.90 -6.08
N ALA A 101 5.58 -14.68 -5.61
CA ALA A 101 6.07 -13.56 -6.41
C ALA A 101 7.06 -12.69 -5.62
N GLY A 102 7.95 -12.00 -6.34
CA GLY A 102 8.89 -11.03 -5.76
C GLY A 102 8.29 -9.62 -5.64
N THR A 103 7.23 -9.35 -6.40
CA THR A 103 6.42 -8.13 -6.32
C THR A 103 4.99 -8.49 -5.96
N LEU A 104 4.54 -8.04 -4.81
CA LEU A 104 3.22 -8.29 -4.27
C LEU A 104 2.37 -7.04 -4.44
N ARG A 105 1.13 -7.20 -4.93
CA ARG A 105 0.18 -6.10 -5.13
C ARG A 105 -1.11 -6.39 -4.38
N PHE A 106 -1.58 -5.39 -3.65
CA PHE A 106 -2.79 -5.49 -2.83
C PHE A 106 -3.70 -4.30 -3.04
N ARG A 107 -5.00 -4.54 -3.03
CA ARG A 107 -6.00 -3.49 -2.83
C ARG A 107 -6.07 -3.15 -1.35
N VAL A 108 -6.13 -1.85 -1.05
CA VAL A 108 -6.18 -1.34 0.33
C VAL A 108 -7.41 -0.44 0.48
N PRO A 109 -8.45 -0.90 1.19
CA PRO A 109 -9.67 -0.12 1.39
C PRO A 109 -9.52 0.87 2.55
N VAL A 110 -8.77 1.94 2.33
CA VAL A 110 -8.63 3.06 3.28
C VAL A 110 -9.27 4.33 2.72
N PRO A 111 -9.77 5.23 3.57
CA PRO A 111 -10.25 6.53 3.13
C PRO A 111 -9.15 7.38 2.51
N SER A 112 -9.57 8.28 1.60
CA SER A 112 -8.71 9.34 1.09
C SER A 112 -8.22 10.23 2.22
N ASP A 113 -6.99 10.75 2.08
CA ASP A 113 -6.32 11.60 3.06
C ASP A 113 -6.19 10.94 4.45
N SER A 114 -5.90 9.65 4.46
CA SER A 114 -5.66 8.87 5.68
C SER A 114 -4.26 8.24 5.69
N TYR A 115 -3.88 7.63 6.81
CA TYR A 115 -2.60 6.98 6.95
C TYR A 115 -2.77 5.49 7.23
N LEU A 116 -2.03 4.69 6.47
CA LEU A 116 -1.96 3.24 6.61
C LEU A 116 -0.66 2.86 7.32
N PHE A 117 -0.77 2.18 8.45
CA PHE A 117 0.35 1.56 9.13
C PHE A 117 0.41 0.08 8.80
N LEU A 118 1.58 -0.39 8.41
CA LEU A 118 1.85 -1.81 8.20
C LEU A 118 2.89 -2.30 9.21
N ASN A 119 2.65 -3.49 9.75
CA ASN A 119 3.61 -4.18 10.60
C ASN A 119 3.67 -5.65 10.19
N LEU A 120 4.85 -6.08 9.74
CA LEU A 120 5.13 -7.47 9.41
C LEU A 120 6.05 -8.03 10.51
N PRO A 121 5.69 -9.12 11.17
CA PRO A 121 6.43 -9.60 12.33
C PRO A 121 7.81 -10.15 11.94
N GLN A 122 8.73 -10.11 12.90
CA GLN A 122 9.98 -10.86 12.83
C GLN A 122 9.69 -12.34 12.54
N GLY A 123 10.55 -12.98 11.76
CA GLY A 123 10.41 -14.40 11.41
C GLY A 123 9.48 -14.66 10.22
N PHE A 124 8.80 -13.64 9.67
CA PHE A 124 8.06 -13.79 8.43
C PHE A 124 9.02 -13.97 7.24
N GLY A 125 8.70 -14.90 6.34
CA GLY A 125 9.47 -15.14 5.12
C GLY A 125 8.99 -16.39 4.38
N PRO A 126 9.62 -16.73 3.23
CA PRO A 126 9.25 -17.90 2.44
C PRO A 126 9.54 -19.23 3.14
N SER A 127 10.43 -19.23 4.12
CA SER A 127 10.72 -20.38 4.98
C SER A 127 11.38 -19.91 6.29
N PRO A 128 11.43 -20.76 7.33
CA PRO A 128 12.11 -20.40 8.59
C PRO A 128 13.59 -20.02 8.43
N ALA A 129 14.28 -20.60 7.42
CA ALA A 129 15.68 -20.29 7.13
C ALA A 129 15.85 -18.93 6.44
N PHE A 130 14.81 -18.44 5.75
CA PHE A 130 14.81 -17.18 5.01
C PHE A 130 13.67 -16.31 5.50
N SER A 131 13.88 -15.61 6.59
CA SER A 131 12.88 -14.81 7.26
C SER A 131 13.42 -13.46 7.70
N LEU A 132 12.54 -12.51 8.01
CA LEU A 132 12.91 -11.20 8.53
C LEU A 132 13.67 -11.34 9.84
N ALA A 133 14.83 -10.72 9.93
CA ALA A 133 15.66 -10.67 11.13
C ALA A 133 15.04 -9.81 12.25
N GLY A 134 14.17 -8.89 11.91
CA GLY A 134 13.40 -8.05 12.82
C GLY A 134 12.04 -7.69 12.22
N PRO A 135 11.13 -7.07 12.98
CA PRO A 135 9.84 -6.64 12.43
C PRO A 135 10.06 -5.53 11.41
N TRP A 136 9.28 -5.56 10.31
CA TRP A 136 9.22 -4.48 9.35
C TRP A 136 7.98 -3.64 9.60
N ARG A 137 8.17 -2.33 9.73
CA ARG A 137 7.09 -1.38 10.00
C ARG A 137 7.21 -0.19 9.07
N GLU A 138 6.09 0.25 8.52
CA GLU A 138 6.05 1.42 7.64
C GLU A 138 4.69 2.11 7.70
N VAL A 139 4.70 3.44 7.46
CA VAL A 139 3.50 4.28 7.40
C VAL A 139 3.40 4.90 6.03
N PHE A 140 2.25 4.76 5.40
CA PHE A 140 1.93 5.33 4.10
C PHE A 140 0.83 6.38 4.22
N HIS A 141 0.94 7.45 3.47
CA HIS A 141 -0.14 8.41 3.28
C HIS A 141 -0.98 8.00 2.08
N ALA A 142 -2.26 7.75 2.30
CA ALA A 142 -3.26 7.55 1.26
C ALA A 142 -3.66 8.93 0.71
N ALA A 143 -2.83 9.47 -0.19
CA ALA A 143 -3.01 10.81 -0.74
C ALA A 143 -4.40 10.99 -1.36
N PRO A 144 -4.99 12.20 -1.30
CA PRO A 144 -6.26 12.47 -1.95
C PRO A 144 -6.22 12.15 -3.45
N PHE A 145 -7.31 11.60 -3.98
CA PHE A 145 -7.44 11.46 -5.42
C PHE A 145 -7.44 12.83 -6.06
N GLN A 146 -6.62 12.98 -7.10
CA GLN A 146 -6.61 14.22 -7.87
C GLN A 146 -7.94 14.34 -8.63
N PRO A 147 -8.56 15.53 -8.66
CA PRO A 147 -9.69 15.76 -9.53
C PRO A 147 -9.32 15.54 -10.99
N GLU A 148 -10.08 14.75 -11.69
CA GLU A 148 -9.82 14.45 -13.10
C GLU A 148 -11.12 14.54 -13.90
N LEU A 149 -10.96 14.97 -15.15
CA LEU A 149 -12.02 15.04 -16.14
C LEU A 149 -11.53 14.36 -17.42
N ASP A 150 -12.08 13.20 -17.73
CA ASP A 150 -11.72 12.42 -18.89
C ASP A 150 -12.84 12.39 -19.92
N PHE A 151 -12.46 12.50 -21.19
CA PHE A 151 -13.37 12.24 -22.31
C PHE A 151 -13.39 10.74 -22.57
N LEU A 152 -14.58 10.11 -22.46
CA LEU A 152 -14.72 8.67 -22.67
C LEU A 152 -14.74 8.27 -24.15
N GLN A 153 -14.84 9.24 -25.05
CA GLN A 153 -14.87 9.00 -26.49
C GLN A 153 -13.48 9.12 -27.09
N PRO A 154 -12.99 8.12 -27.85
CA PRO A 154 -11.76 8.24 -28.60
C PRO A 154 -11.99 9.15 -29.82
N GLY A 155 -11.34 10.29 -29.85
CA GLY A 155 -11.32 11.20 -31.01
C GLY A 155 -11.57 12.65 -30.63
N ASN A 156 -10.83 13.56 -31.29
CA ASN A 156 -10.90 14.99 -31.05
C ASN A 156 -11.89 15.73 -31.98
N VAL A 157 -12.72 15.01 -32.73
CA VAL A 157 -13.60 15.59 -33.76
C VAL A 157 -15.04 15.15 -33.53
N LEU A 158 -15.90 16.11 -33.24
CA LEU A 158 -17.35 15.91 -33.26
C LEU A 158 -17.82 15.79 -34.72
N ALA A 159 -18.53 14.74 -35.06
CA ALA A 159 -19.12 14.57 -36.38
C ALA A 159 -20.06 15.73 -36.71
N LEU A 160 -19.97 16.26 -37.92
CA LEU A 160 -20.84 17.35 -38.42
C LEU A 160 -22.31 16.96 -38.56
N GLY A 161 -22.60 15.64 -38.64
CA GLY A 161 -23.96 15.09 -38.70
C GLY A 161 -24.10 13.96 -37.68
N GLY A 162 -25.07 14.07 -36.77
CA GLY A 162 -25.34 13.08 -35.72
C GLY A 162 -25.59 13.73 -34.36
N GLU A 163 -25.87 12.89 -33.35
CA GLU A 163 -25.99 13.37 -31.97
C GLU A 163 -24.63 13.87 -31.46
N ARG A 164 -24.59 15.13 -31.07
CA ARG A 164 -23.39 15.76 -30.49
C ARG A 164 -23.39 15.52 -28.98
N LYS A 165 -23.10 14.29 -28.55
CA LYS A 165 -22.92 13.94 -27.15
C LYS A 165 -21.45 13.77 -26.85
N LEU A 166 -21.02 14.33 -25.73
CA LEU A 166 -19.70 14.13 -25.15
C LEU A 166 -19.93 13.39 -23.84
N ASP A 167 -19.43 12.17 -23.76
CA ASP A 167 -19.42 11.43 -22.52
C ASP A 167 -18.16 11.80 -21.73
N LEU A 168 -18.38 12.37 -20.56
CA LEU A 168 -17.33 12.82 -19.64
C LEU A 168 -17.35 11.95 -18.40
N HIS A 169 -16.18 11.52 -17.97
CA HIS A 169 -15.97 10.98 -16.64
C HIS A 169 -15.33 12.03 -15.77
N ALA A 170 -16.00 12.38 -14.67
CA ALA A 170 -15.47 13.30 -13.67
C ALA A 170 -15.28 12.57 -12.35
N SER A 171 -14.09 12.67 -11.75
CA SER A 171 -13.79 12.07 -10.45
C SER A 171 -13.16 13.11 -9.52
N GLY A 172 -13.46 13.02 -8.19
CA GLY A 172 -12.90 13.93 -7.20
C GLY A 172 -13.42 15.37 -7.25
N LEU A 173 -14.43 15.68 -8.07
CA LEU A 173 -15.07 17.00 -8.12
C LEU A 173 -16.14 17.10 -7.05
N THR A 174 -16.13 18.18 -6.26
CA THR A 174 -17.11 18.43 -5.19
C THR A 174 -18.36 19.16 -5.68
N ALA A 175 -18.29 19.78 -6.85
CA ALA A 175 -19.42 20.39 -7.56
C ALA A 175 -19.09 20.54 -9.04
N ILE A 176 -20.08 20.43 -9.91
CA ILE A 176 -20.05 20.84 -11.30
C ILE A 176 -21.07 21.98 -11.46
#